data_0456700314bc26ac866a048af2a47806
#
_entry.id   0456700314bc26ac866a048af2a47806
#
_cell.length_a   1.000
_cell.length_b   1.000
_cell.length_c   1.000
_cell.angle_alpha   90.00
_cell.angle_beta   90.00
_cell.angle_gamma   90.00
#
_symmetry.space_group_name_H-M   'P 1'
#
loop_
_entity.id
_entity.type
_entity.pdbx_description
1 polymer ?
#
loop_
_entity_poly.entity_id
_entity_poly.type
_entity_poly.pdbx_seq_one_letter_code
_entity_poly.pdbx_strand_id
1 'polypeptide(L)'
;LAKEIGFQVLELNPRPNTYSWLDFTSFEELLSNFYASYFAGCILIPKDELIEKTEEFFDEPDFNSQKFDELIAHFTNSPETFYYRLTNLLSAEFGIKDLFYLCFVKKKNTDKVQILKELHLNQQQAPHGNATNEHYCRRWIAIKNLKELKENETATSAQISHYKDSGLSYLVISTSHRNPFSDGTNRSYCLGILLNANSLKKIKFAKNDSIKSEDVGVTCETCSISDCEVRKAPPTRLEKEHFNESMKKAISKIRKEVL
;
A
#
# COMPACT_ATOMS: atom_id res chain seq x y z
N LEU A 1 12.55 -21.35 -5.33
CA LEU A 1 12.11 -22.63 -5.89
C LEU A 1 10.70 -22.53 -6.48
N ALA A 2 9.65 -22.17 -5.73
CA ALA A 2 8.27 -22.14 -6.22
C ALA A 2 8.09 -21.23 -7.46
N LYS A 3 8.76 -20.08 -7.50
CA LYS A 3 8.76 -19.20 -8.67
C LYS A 3 9.42 -19.84 -9.89
N GLU A 4 10.53 -20.57 -9.70
CA GLU A 4 11.18 -21.31 -10.77
C GLU A 4 10.27 -22.42 -11.34
N ILE A 5 9.57 -23.14 -10.47
CA ILE A 5 8.53 -24.09 -10.89
C ILE A 5 7.48 -23.38 -11.74
N GLY A 6 7.04 -22.18 -11.33
CA GLY A 6 6.09 -21.37 -12.09
C GLY A 6 6.57 -21.02 -13.50
N PHE A 7 7.84 -20.63 -13.66
CA PHE A 7 8.43 -20.38 -14.98
C PHE A 7 8.39 -21.61 -15.89
N GLN A 8 8.65 -22.79 -15.32
CA GLN A 8 8.66 -24.04 -16.08
C GLN A 8 7.24 -24.53 -16.41
N VAL A 9 6.36 -24.60 -15.40
CA VAL A 9 5.00 -25.14 -15.57
C VAL A 9 4.14 -24.28 -16.49
N LEU A 10 4.32 -22.97 -16.45
CA LEU A 10 3.58 -22.01 -17.29
C LEU A 10 4.31 -21.67 -18.59
N GLU A 11 5.47 -22.30 -18.85
CA GLU A 11 6.28 -22.07 -20.06
C GLU A 11 6.60 -20.59 -20.33
N LEU A 12 6.85 -19.82 -19.26
CA LEU A 12 7.00 -18.37 -19.35
C LEU A 12 8.34 -17.96 -19.97
N ASN A 13 8.27 -17.12 -21.00
CA ASN A 13 9.38 -16.48 -21.67
C ASN A 13 9.00 -15.03 -22.06
N PRO A 14 9.97 -14.08 -22.08
CA PRO A 14 11.34 -14.20 -21.60
C PRO A 14 11.45 -14.27 -20.08
N ARG A 15 12.56 -14.79 -19.58
CA ARG A 15 12.86 -14.78 -18.15
C ARG A 15 13.73 -13.56 -17.82
N PRO A 16 13.46 -12.81 -16.75
CA PRO A 16 14.33 -11.72 -16.33
C PRO A 16 15.72 -12.26 -15.93
N ASN A 17 16.76 -11.62 -16.43
CA ASN A 17 18.15 -12.03 -16.20
C ASN A 17 18.66 -11.76 -14.80
N THR A 18 17.94 -10.97 -14.01
CA THR A 18 18.35 -10.60 -12.66
C THR A 18 17.21 -10.78 -11.67
N TYR A 19 17.55 -11.13 -10.43
CA TYR A 19 16.63 -11.01 -9.30
C TYR A 19 16.46 -9.55 -8.83
N SER A 20 17.16 -8.65 -9.46
CA SER A 20 17.06 -7.22 -9.23
C SER A 20 15.76 -6.74 -9.85
N TRP A 21 14.82 -6.41 -9.00
CA TRP A 21 13.47 -5.91 -9.26
C TRP A 21 13.41 -4.58 -10.02
N LEU A 22 14.51 -4.16 -10.66
CA LEU A 22 14.63 -2.85 -11.28
C LEU A 22 14.94 -2.85 -12.77
N ASP A 23 15.36 -3.96 -13.35
CA ASP A 23 15.81 -3.97 -14.72
C ASP A 23 15.03 -4.99 -15.57
N PHE A 24 13.75 -4.69 -15.79
CA PHE A 24 13.00 -5.35 -16.85
C PHE A 24 13.30 -4.66 -18.18
N THR A 25 13.73 -5.41 -19.16
CA THR A 25 14.06 -4.88 -20.50
C THR A 25 12.84 -4.82 -21.41
N SER A 26 11.77 -5.56 -21.07
CA SER A 26 10.52 -5.58 -21.82
C SER A 26 9.31 -5.79 -20.91
N PHE A 27 8.12 -5.48 -21.44
CA PHE A 27 6.85 -5.76 -20.78
C PHE A 27 6.61 -7.26 -20.59
N GLU A 28 7.05 -8.08 -21.54
CA GLU A 28 6.92 -9.53 -21.51
C GLU A 28 7.75 -10.14 -20.37
N GLU A 29 8.95 -9.63 -20.10
CA GLU A 29 9.74 -10.03 -18.92
C GLU A 29 9.02 -9.69 -17.62
N LEU A 30 8.46 -8.49 -17.53
CA LEU A 30 7.68 -8.05 -16.36
C LEU A 30 6.49 -8.96 -16.15
N LEU A 31 5.73 -9.25 -17.21
CA LEU A 31 4.54 -10.10 -17.17
C LEU A 31 4.87 -11.54 -16.79
N SER A 32 5.91 -12.12 -17.39
CA SER A 32 6.40 -13.47 -17.06
C SER A 32 6.82 -13.55 -15.59
N ASN A 33 7.53 -12.54 -15.10
CA ASN A 33 7.93 -12.45 -13.70
C ASN A 33 6.71 -12.32 -12.75
N PHE A 34 5.68 -11.59 -13.17
CA PHE A 34 4.43 -11.46 -12.43
C PHE A 34 3.72 -12.82 -12.33
N TYR A 35 3.51 -13.52 -13.44
CA TYR A 35 2.84 -14.83 -13.45
C TYR A 35 3.60 -15.88 -12.62
N ALA A 36 4.93 -15.94 -12.75
CA ALA A 36 5.73 -16.86 -11.94
C ALA A 36 5.65 -16.55 -10.45
N SER A 37 5.61 -15.27 -10.07
CA SER A 37 5.46 -14.83 -8.68
C SER A 37 4.06 -15.12 -8.14
N TYR A 38 3.02 -14.90 -8.95
CA TYR A 38 1.64 -15.22 -8.61
C TYR A 38 1.46 -16.73 -8.40
N PHE A 39 1.97 -17.55 -9.32
CA PHE A 39 1.96 -19.00 -9.22
C PHE A 39 2.66 -19.49 -7.94
N ALA A 40 3.82 -18.94 -7.63
CA ALA A 40 4.54 -19.25 -6.40
C ALA A 40 3.72 -18.92 -5.16
N GLY A 41 3.04 -17.78 -5.14
CA GLY A 41 2.11 -17.40 -4.07
C GLY A 41 0.95 -18.40 -3.92
N CYS A 42 0.41 -18.92 -5.03
CA CYS A 42 -0.67 -19.91 -5.01
C CYS A 42 -0.25 -21.24 -4.41
N ILE A 43 1.01 -21.68 -4.67
CA ILE A 43 1.55 -22.93 -4.09
C ILE A 43 1.84 -22.75 -2.59
N LEU A 44 2.46 -21.61 -2.22
CA LEU A 44 2.90 -21.40 -0.85
C LEU A 44 1.75 -21.09 0.10
N ILE A 45 0.69 -20.48 -0.41
CA ILE A 45 -0.47 -20.03 0.36
C ILE A 45 -1.73 -20.55 -0.34
N PRO A 46 -2.24 -21.73 0.09
CA PRO A 46 -3.42 -22.34 -0.47
C PRO A 46 -4.64 -21.42 -0.35
N LYS A 47 -5.46 -21.39 -1.42
CA LYS A 47 -6.57 -20.45 -1.54
C LYS A 47 -7.63 -20.68 -0.46
N ASP A 48 -8.12 -21.90 -0.34
CA ASP A 48 -9.28 -22.21 0.50
C ASP A 48 -8.97 -21.99 1.99
N GLU A 49 -7.78 -22.39 2.42
CA GLU A 49 -7.31 -22.17 3.78
C GLU A 49 -7.10 -20.68 4.09
N LEU A 50 -6.58 -19.90 3.12
CA LEU A 50 -6.43 -18.45 3.30
C LEU A 50 -7.79 -17.75 3.38
N ILE A 51 -8.80 -18.20 2.62
CA ILE A 51 -10.18 -17.70 2.72
C ILE A 51 -10.71 -17.94 4.13
N GLU A 52 -10.71 -19.18 4.60
CA GLU A 52 -11.21 -19.56 5.92
C GLU A 52 -10.56 -18.72 7.04
N LYS A 53 -9.23 -18.69 7.06
CA LYS A 53 -8.48 -17.93 8.06
C LYS A 53 -8.68 -16.41 7.97
N THR A 54 -8.88 -15.87 6.77
CA THR A 54 -9.19 -14.45 6.59
C THR A 54 -10.60 -14.12 7.07
N GLU A 55 -11.59 -14.99 6.83
CA GLU A 55 -12.95 -14.83 7.35
C GLU A 55 -12.96 -14.86 8.89
N GLU A 56 -12.28 -15.82 9.49
CA GLU A 56 -12.10 -15.91 10.95
C GLU A 56 -11.52 -14.60 11.50
N PHE A 57 -10.46 -14.07 10.87
CA PHE A 57 -9.83 -12.82 11.29
C PHE A 57 -10.74 -11.59 11.09
N PHE A 58 -11.48 -11.52 9.98
CA PHE A 58 -12.39 -10.41 9.70
C PHE A 58 -13.63 -10.40 10.61
N ASP A 59 -13.96 -11.55 11.18
CA ASP A 59 -15.05 -11.73 12.13
C ASP A 59 -14.70 -11.30 13.56
N GLU A 60 -13.42 -11.03 13.85
CA GLU A 60 -13.01 -10.50 15.14
C GLU A 60 -13.70 -9.16 15.46
N PRO A 61 -14.10 -8.93 16.72
CA PRO A 61 -14.71 -7.67 17.09
C PRO A 61 -13.74 -6.48 17.06
N ASP A 62 -12.45 -6.75 17.34
CA ASP A 62 -11.38 -5.77 17.40
C ASP A 62 -10.19 -6.20 16.55
N PHE A 63 -9.45 -5.23 15.99
CA PHE A 63 -8.20 -5.52 15.33
C PHE A 63 -7.15 -5.99 16.35
N ASN A 64 -6.62 -7.18 16.14
CA ASN A 64 -5.54 -7.75 16.95
C ASN A 64 -4.28 -7.96 16.09
N SER A 65 -3.25 -7.17 16.36
CA SER A 65 -1.98 -7.24 15.61
C SER A 65 -1.29 -8.59 15.77
N GLN A 66 -1.32 -9.18 16.95
CA GLN A 66 -0.70 -10.49 17.21
C GLN A 66 -1.40 -11.59 16.41
N LYS A 67 -2.74 -11.63 16.39
CA LYS A 67 -3.49 -12.59 15.56
C LYS A 67 -3.20 -12.41 14.07
N PHE A 68 -3.00 -11.18 13.61
CA PHE A 68 -2.62 -10.93 12.22
C PHE A 68 -1.19 -11.40 11.92
N ASP A 69 -0.25 -11.22 12.84
CA ASP A 69 1.11 -11.76 12.71
C ASP A 69 1.12 -13.29 12.73
N GLU A 70 0.31 -13.91 13.58
CA GLU A 70 0.10 -15.36 13.61
C GLU A 70 -0.51 -15.87 12.30
N LEU A 71 -1.46 -15.14 11.72
CA LEU A 71 -2.05 -15.45 10.42
C LEU A 71 -0.98 -15.39 9.30
N ILE A 72 -0.11 -14.39 9.29
CA ILE A 72 1.02 -14.34 8.35
C ILE A 72 1.94 -15.55 8.56
N ALA A 73 2.36 -15.79 9.80
CA ALA A 73 3.32 -16.83 10.16
C ALA A 73 2.80 -18.25 9.88
N HIS A 74 1.48 -18.45 9.92
CA HIS A 74 0.84 -19.72 9.57
C HIS A 74 1.15 -20.13 8.11
N PHE A 75 1.18 -19.18 7.19
CA PHE A 75 1.41 -19.47 5.77
C PHE A 75 2.86 -19.27 5.34
N THR A 76 3.55 -18.25 5.86
CA THR A 76 4.86 -17.87 5.34
C THR A 76 5.64 -16.97 6.31
N ASN A 77 6.97 -17.06 6.23
CA ASN A 77 7.87 -16.12 6.90
C ASN A 77 8.08 -14.81 6.10
N SER A 78 7.39 -14.66 4.97
CA SER A 78 7.49 -13.47 4.10
C SER A 78 6.20 -12.66 4.14
N PRO A 79 6.11 -11.58 4.93
CA PRO A 79 4.96 -10.70 4.91
C PRO A 79 4.63 -10.18 3.51
N GLU A 80 5.65 -9.92 2.68
CA GLU A 80 5.46 -9.49 1.29
C GLU A 80 4.61 -10.48 0.49
N THR A 81 4.94 -11.77 0.57
CA THR A 81 4.23 -12.84 -0.14
C THR A 81 2.79 -12.95 0.35
N PHE A 82 2.60 -12.87 1.67
CA PHE A 82 1.28 -12.92 2.29
C PHE A 82 0.39 -11.76 1.85
N TYR A 83 0.85 -10.51 2.01
CA TYR A 83 0.08 -9.32 1.64
C TYR A 83 -0.29 -9.31 0.17
N TYR A 84 0.66 -9.69 -0.70
CA TYR A 84 0.40 -9.76 -2.13
C TYR A 84 -0.66 -10.81 -2.48
N ARG A 85 -0.57 -12.00 -1.85
CA ARG A 85 -1.56 -13.08 -2.04
C ARG A 85 -2.92 -12.68 -1.50
N LEU A 86 -2.98 -12.10 -0.29
CA LEU A 86 -4.21 -11.63 0.33
C LEU A 86 -4.88 -10.54 -0.51
N THR A 87 -4.11 -9.57 -1.05
CA THR A 87 -4.63 -8.50 -1.93
C THR A 87 -5.40 -9.08 -3.12
N ASN A 88 -4.81 -10.05 -3.81
CA ASN A 88 -5.45 -10.69 -4.95
C ASN A 88 -6.69 -11.49 -4.55
N LEU A 89 -6.64 -12.19 -3.43
CA LEU A 89 -7.74 -13.01 -2.94
C LEU A 89 -8.93 -12.18 -2.49
N LEU A 90 -8.72 -11.06 -1.80
CA LEU A 90 -9.77 -10.17 -1.36
C LEU A 90 -10.59 -9.62 -2.53
N SER A 91 -9.93 -9.31 -3.65
CA SER A 91 -10.62 -8.87 -4.85
C SER A 91 -11.43 -9.99 -5.51
N ALA A 92 -10.84 -11.18 -5.65
CA ALA A 92 -11.43 -12.28 -6.40
C ALA A 92 -12.57 -12.98 -5.63
N GLU A 93 -12.36 -13.28 -4.34
CA GLU A 93 -13.24 -14.13 -3.56
C GLU A 93 -14.14 -13.34 -2.60
N PHE A 94 -13.64 -12.26 -2.02
CA PHE A 94 -14.44 -11.42 -1.12
C PHE A 94 -15.18 -10.30 -1.83
N GLY A 95 -14.92 -10.07 -3.14
CA GLY A 95 -15.51 -8.98 -3.90
C GLY A 95 -15.14 -7.59 -3.36
N ILE A 96 -14.06 -7.48 -2.61
CA ILE A 96 -13.48 -6.23 -2.14
C ILE A 96 -12.57 -5.71 -3.26
N LYS A 97 -13.13 -4.89 -4.16
CA LYS A 97 -12.45 -4.46 -5.38
C LYS A 97 -11.66 -3.16 -5.21
N ASP A 98 -12.05 -2.33 -4.25
CA ASP A 98 -11.41 -1.03 -4.00
C ASP A 98 -10.36 -1.17 -2.92
N LEU A 99 -9.17 -1.59 -3.32
CA LEU A 99 -8.04 -1.80 -2.43
C LEU A 99 -6.70 -1.50 -3.11
N PHE A 100 -5.68 -1.27 -2.31
CA PHE A 100 -4.31 -1.12 -2.76
C PHE A 100 -3.33 -1.89 -1.86
N TYR A 101 -2.24 -2.33 -2.46
CA TYR A 101 -1.06 -2.83 -1.76
C TYR A 101 0.13 -1.93 -2.05
N LEU A 102 0.86 -1.53 -1.02
CA LEU A 102 2.09 -0.76 -1.14
C LEU A 102 3.21 -1.41 -0.33
N CYS A 103 4.40 -1.43 -0.90
CA CYS A 103 5.63 -1.81 -0.22
C CYS A 103 6.56 -0.60 -0.11
N PHE A 104 6.84 -0.18 1.11
CA PHE A 104 7.77 0.90 1.42
C PHE A 104 9.14 0.37 1.82
N VAL A 105 10.18 1.15 1.52
CA VAL A 105 11.53 0.94 2.04
C VAL A 105 12.05 2.20 2.67
N LYS A 106 12.77 2.02 3.78
CA LYS A 106 13.52 3.08 4.45
C LYS A 106 14.94 2.58 4.70
N LYS A 107 15.94 3.32 4.24
CA LYS A 107 17.35 3.04 4.57
C LYS A 107 17.64 3.45 6.01
N LYS A 108 18.46 2.66 6.71
CA LYS A 108 18.95 2.99 8.04
C LYS A 108 19.64 4.36 8.00
N ASN A 109 19.46 5.16 9.06
CA ASN A 109 20.04 6.50 9.21
C ASN A 109 19.58 7.54 8.15
N THR A 110 18.48 7.31 7.47
CA THR A 110 17.86 8.30 6.60
C THR A 110 16.39 8.50 6.95
N ASP A 111 15.85 9.68 6.66
CA ASP A 111 14.41 9.97 6.80
C ASP A 111 13.65 9.74 5.48
N LYS A 112 14.39 9.31 4.45
CA LYS A 112 13.85 9.09 3.11
C LYS A 112 13.15 7.73 3.02
N VAL A 113 11.86 7.76 2.68
CA VAL A 113 11.02 6.59 2.42
C VAL A 113 10.69 6.56 0.94
N GLN A 114 10.75 5.39 0.33
CA GLN A 114 10.44 5.16 -1.08
C GLN A 114 9.41 4.03 -1.21
N ILE A 115 8.53 4.12 -2.20
CA ILE A 115 7.69 2.97 -2.60
C ILE A 115 8.51 2.09 -3.53
N LEU A 116 8.58 0.81 -3.20
CA LEU A 116 9.24 -0.21 -4.02
C LEU A 116 8.27 -0.91 -4.95
N LYS A 117 7.07 -1.19 -4.44
CA LYS A 117 6.03 -1.89 -5.18
C LYS A 117 4.69 -1.26 -4.85
N GLU A 118 3.84 -1.18 -5.87
CA GLU A 118 2.46 -0.76 -5.73
C GLU A 118 1.57 -1.64 -6.61
N LEU A 119 0.40 -1.96 -6.09
CA LEU A 119 -0.67 -2.64 -6.81
C LEU A 119 -1.98 -1.98 -6.42
N HIS A 120 -2.69 -1.46 -7.40
CA HIS A 120 -3.99 -0.83 -7.22
C HIS A 120 -5.05 -1.67 -7.93
N LEU A 121 -6.01 -2.17 -7.16
CA LEU A 121 -7.16 -2.92 -7.67
C LEU A 121 -8.44 -2.10 -7.46
N ASN A 122 -8.40 -0.82 -7.79
CA ASN A 122 -9.53 0.08 -7.64
C ASN A 122 -9.65 1.01 -8.84
N GLN A 123 -10.86 1.53 -9.02
CA GLN A 123 -11.16 2.60 -9.98
C GLN A 123 -11.13 3.98 -9.31
N GLN A 124 -10.96 4.03 -7.98
CA GLN A 124 -10.89 5.26 -7.20
C GLN A 124 -9.46 5.75 -7.11
N GLN A 125 -9.28 7.03 -6.87
CA GLN A 125 -7.97 7.61 -6.69
C GLN A 125 -7.32 7.09 -5.39
N ALA A 126 -6.34 6.23 -5.53
CA ALA A 126 -5.54 5.68 -4.43
C ALA A 126 -4.19 6.41 -4.33
N PRO A 127 -3.49 6.32 -3.19
CA PRO A 127 -2.14 6.86 -3.07
C PRO A 127 -1.20 6.15 -4.06
N HIS A 128 -0.54 6.93 -4.91
CA HIS A 128 0.38 6.44 -5.93
C HIS A 128 1.83 6.73 -5.56
N GLY A 129 2.76 6.01 -6.19
CA GLY A 129 4.15 6.42 -6.30
C GLY A 129 4.23 7.79 -6.96
N ASN A 130 4.91 8.72 -6.31
CA ASN A 130 5.03 10.10 -6.77
C ASN A 130 6.42 10.39 -7.34
N ALA A 131 6.59 11.60 -7.88
CA ALA A 131 7.87 12.04 -8.36
C ALA A 131 8.98 11.88 -7.29
N THR A 132 10.20 11.62 -7.74
CA THR A 132 11.34 11.18 -6.92
C THR A 132 11.73 12.11 -5.76
N ASN A 133 11.21 13.34 -5.75
CA ASN A 133 11.53 14.37 -4.74
C ASN A 133 10.36 14.72 -3.81
N GLU A 134 9.26 13.99 -3.84
CA GLU A 134 8.12 14.25 -2.96
C GLU A 134 8.21 13.47 -1.65
N HIS A 135 7.59 14.02 -0.60
CA HIS A 135 7.60 13.44 0.73
C HIS A 135 6.25 12.79 1.03
N TYR A 136 6.21 11.45 1.08
CA TYR A 136 5.02 10.70 1.48
C TYR A 136 4.53 11.12 2.87
N CYS A 137 3.21 11.09 3.04
CA CYS A 137 2.55 11.50 4.27
C CYS A 137 3.08 10.73 5.49
N ARG A 138 3.67 11.45 6.45
CA ARG A 138 4.24 10.87 7.68
C ARG A 138 3.17 10.37 8.66
N ARG A 139 1.90 10.63 8.39
CA ARG A 139 0.77 10.11 9.17
C ARG A 139 0.33 8.72 8.72
N TRP A 140 0.79 8.21 7.58
CA TRP A 140 0.50 6.84 7.17
C TRP A 140 1.08 5.84 8.14
N ILE A 141 0.26 4.88 8.55
CA ILE A 141 0.64 3.84 9.52
C ILE A 141 1.88 3.07 9.07
N ALA A 142 2.01 2.76 7.78
CA ALA A 142 3.19 2.10 7.21
C ALA A 142 4.49 2.89 7.45
N ILE A 143 4.43 4.22 7.38
CA ILE A 143 5.60 5.09 7.58
C ILE A 143 5.86 5.30 9.08
N LYS A 144 4.81 5.37 9.91
CA LYS A 144 4.95 5.39 11.37
C LYS A 144 5.65 4.13 11.87
N ASN A 145 5.16 2.96 11.47
CA ASN A 145 5.78 1.67 11.81
C ASN A 145 7.26 1.62 11.41
N LEU A 146 7.61 2.07 10.19
CA LEU A 146 9.01 2.13 9.74
C LEU A 146 9.89 3.07 10.59
N LYS A 147 9.32 4.13 11.13
CA LYS A 147 10.04 5.10 11.95
C LYS A 147 10.27 4.57 13.37
N GLU A 148 9.30 3.88 13.91
CA GLU A 148 9.27 3.39 15.30
C GLU A 148 9.87 1.97 15.43
N LEU A 149 10.14 1.30 14.31
CA LEU A 149 10.65 -0.07 14.27
C LEU A 149 12.01 -0.18 14.98
N LYS A 150 12.05 -0.98 16.03
CA LYS A 150 13.28 -1.31 16.75
C LYS A 150 14.06 -2.44 16.07
N GLU A 151 15.30 -2.65 16.50
CA GLU A 151 16.11 -3.75 15.94
C GLU A 151 15.47 -5.11 16.29
N ASN A 152 15.36 -5.98 15.26
CA ASN A 152 14.80 -7.33 15.33
C ASN A 152 13.33 -7.43 15.72
N GLU A 153 12.57 -6.35 15.61
CA GLU A 153 11.13 -6.36 15.83
C GLU A 153 10.35 -6.36 14.51
N THR A 154 9.16 -6.95 14.58
CA THR A 154 8.08 -6.75 13.59
C THR A 154 7.05 -5.83 14.23
N ALA A 155 6.59 -4.84 13.48
CA ALA A 155 5.55 -3.92 13.93
C ALA A 155 4.35 -4.03 13.02
N THR A 156 3.26 -4.59 13.55
CA THR A 156 1.97 -4.70 12.84
C THR A 156 0.93 -3.83 13.51
N SER A 157 0.21 -3.04 12.71
CA SER A 157 -0.85 -2.18 13.20
C SER A 157 -1.86 -1.83 12.11
N ALA A 158 -3.02 -1.31 12.52
CA ALA A 158 -4.07 -0.83 11.63
C ALA A 158 -4.40 0.64 11.91
N GLN A 159 -4.90 1.32 10.88
CA GLN A 159 -5.34 2.72 10.95
C GLN A 159 -6.52 2.92 10.00
N ILE A 160 -7.49 3.73 10.40
CA ILE A 160 -8.45 4.32 9.47
C ILE A 160 -7.81 5.62 8.94
N SER A 161 -7.49 5.62 7.66
CA SER A 161 -6.85 6.77 6.98
C SER A 161 -7.91 7.55 6.20
N HIS A 162 -8.20 8.79 6.62
CA HIS A 162 -9.09 9.70 5.90
C HIS A 162 -8.26 10.57 4.96
N TYR A 163 -8.37 10.32 3.66
CA TYR A 163 -7.68 11.13 2.65
C TYR A 163 -8.43 12.44 2.44
N LYS A 164 -7.89 13.53 3.01
CA LYS A 164 -8.54 14.84 3.09
C LYS A 164 -8.97 15.38 1.72
N ASP A 165 -8.09 15.20 0.73
CA ASP A 165 -8.27 15.80 -0.61
C ASP A 165 -9.28 15.02 -1.48
N SER A 166 -9.42 13.72 -1.28
CA SER A 166 -10.40 12.87 -2.01
C SER A 166 -11.68 12.59 -1.23
N GLY A 167 -11.69 12.81 0.08
CA GLY A 167 -12.79 12.45 0.98
C GLY A 167 -12.94 10.94 1.20
N LEU A 168 -12.01 10.12 0.69
CA LEU A 168 -12.05 8.67 0.81
C LEU A 168 -11.41 8.21 2.12
N SER A 169 -11.96 7.14 2.68
CA SER A 169 -11.48 6.53 3.92
C SER A 169 -11.08 5.08 3.69
N TYR A 170 -9.88 4.73 4.14
CA TYR A 170 -9.34 3.37 3.99
C TYR A 170 -9.00 2.77 5.35
N LEU A 171 -9.39 1.51 5.57
CA LEU A 171 -8.75 0.67 6.57
C LEU A 171 -7.38 0.27 6.02
N VAL A 172 -6.32 0.68 6.69
CA VAL A 172 -4.94 0.33 6.30
C VAL A 172 -4.35 -0.56 7.37
N ILE A 173 -3.97 -1.78 6.99
CA ILE A 173 -3.22 -2.72 7.83
C ILE A 173 -1.78 -2.74 7.32
N SER A 174 -0.82 -2.62 8.22
CA SER A 174 0.59 -2.55 7.87
C SER A 174 1.46 -3.42 8.78
N THR A 175 2.36 -4.17 8.17
CA THR A 175 3.42 -4.91 8.85
C THR A 175 4.78 -4.40 8.39
N SER A 176 5.60 -3.97 9.33
CA SER A 176 6.96 -3.48 9.10
C SER A 176 7.98 -4.40 9.74
N HIS A 177 9.05 -4.69 9.04
CA HIS A 177 10.15 -5.48 9.57
C HIS A 177 11.49 -5.08 8.94
N ARG A 178 12.58 -5.48 9.58
CA ARG A 178 13.92 -5.35 9.01
C ARG A 178 14.08 -6.37 7.89
N ASN A 179 14.62 -5.94 6.75
CA ASN A 179 14.98 -6.89 5.70
C ASN A 179 16.24 -7.68 6.13
N PRO A 180 16.14 -9.01 6.36
CA PRO A 180 17.27 -9.80 6.82
C PRO A 180 18.35 -9.98 5.76
N PHE A 181 18.03 -9.73 4.47
CA PHE A 181 18.92 -9.93 3.33
C PHE A 181 19.56 -8.64 2.81
N SER A 182 19.32 -7.50 3.47
CA SER A 182 19.92 -6.24 3.03
C SER A 182 20.46 -5.45 4.21
N ASP A 183 21.69 -4.98 4.07
CA ASP A 183 22.34 -4.15 5.06
C ASP A 183 21.60 -2.82 5.24
N GLY A 184 20.91 -2.71 6.37
CA GLY A 184 20.38 -1.44 6.86
C GLY A 184 19.12 -0.92 6.16
N THR A 185 18.27 -1.77 5.55
CA THR A 185 16.95 -1.35 5.08
C THR A 185 15.82 -1.97 5.90
N ASN A 186 14.83 -1.16 6.23
CA ASN A 186 13.57 -1.62 6.79
C ASN A 186 12.49 -1.56 5.71
N ARG A 187 11.58 -2.53 5.74
CA ARG A 187 10.44 -2.60 4.82
C ARG A 187 9.13 -2.54 5.57
N SER A 188 8.13 -1.94 4.94
CA SER A 188 6.75 -1.95 5.40
C SER A 188 5.84 -2.35 4.26
N TYR A 189 4.99 -3.32 4.50
CA TYR A 189 3.95 -3.75 3.59
C TYR A 189 2.63 -3.27 4.13
N CYS A 190 1.79 -2.71 3.28
CA CYS A 190 0.47 -2.30 3.71
C CYS A 190 -0.59 -2.65 2.66
N LEU A 191 -1.75 -3.01 3.18
CA LEU A 191 -2.98 -3.23 2.47
C LEU A 191 -3.97 -2.16 2.90
N GLY A 192 -4.46 -1.37 1.95
CA GLY A 192 -5.52 -0.39 2.17
C GLY A 192 -6.82 -0.86 1.53
N ILE A 193 -7.87 -0.94 2.31
CA ILE A 193 -9.21 -1.37 1.88
C ILE A 193 -10.14 -0.17 2.00
N LEU A 194 -10.77 0.25 0.89
CA LEU A 194 -11.75 1.34 0.91
C LEU A 194 -12.91 1.00 1.82
N LEU A 195 -13.24 1.89 2.75
CA LEU A 195 -14.40 1.76 3.63
C LEU A 195 -15.67 2.11 2.87
N ASN A 196 -16.37 1.10 2.42
CA ASN A 196 -17.68 1.20 1.79
C ASN A 196 -18.64 0.17 2.39
N ALA A 197 -19.90 0.16 1.96
CA ALA A 197 -20.90 -0.74 2.51
C ALA A 197 -20.50 -2.23 2.42
N ASN A 198 -19.78 -2.64 1.37
CA ASN A 198 -19.33 -4.01 1.18
C ASN A 198 -18.21 -4.40 2.15
N SER A 199 -17.14 -3.60 2.23
CA SER A 199 -16.01 -3.86 3.12
C SER A 199 -16.44 -3.81 4.60
N LEU A 200 -17.26 -2.82 4.98
CA LEU A 200 -17.80 -2.71 6.33
C LEU A 200 -18.74 -3.87 6.72
N LYS A 201 -19.40 -4.52 5.76
CA LYS A 201 -20.19 -5.71 6.04
C LYS A 201 -19.33 -6.91 6.37
N LYS A 202 -18.16 -7.02 5.74
CA LYS A 202 -17.27 -8.19 5.82
C LYS A 202 -16.23 -8.10 6.93
N ILE A 203 -15.79 -6.90 7.29
CA ILE A 203 -14.72 -6.68 8.28
C ILE A 203 -15.34 -6.05 9.53
N LYS A 204 -15.58 -6.88 10.55
CA LYS A 204 -16.31 -6.43 11.76
C LYS A 204 -15.55 -5.34 12.52
N PHE A 205 -14.25 -5.53 12.75
CA PHE A 205 -13.44 -4.56 13.47
C PHE A 205 -13.27 -3.21 12.74
N ALA A 206 -13.54 -3.13 11.43
CA ALA A 206 -13.46 -1.87 10.69
C ALA A 206 -14.52 -0.83 11.10
N LYS A 207 -15.53 -1.25 11.88
CA LYS A 207 -16.58 -0.40 12.43
C LYS A 207 -16.29 0.08 13.84
N ASN A 208 -15.25 -0.47 14.45
CA ASN A 208 -14.96 -0.22 15.85
C ASN A 208 -14.04 1.00 16.01
N ASP A 209 -14.35 1.85 16.98
CA ASP A 209 -13.54 3.03 17.34
C ASP A 209 -12.18 2.66 17.97
N SER A 210 -11.91 1.36 18.19
CA SER A 210 -10.60 0.87 18.68
C SER A 210 -9.46 1.10 17.70
N ILE A 211 -9.75 1.20 16.39
CA ILE A 211 -8.74 1.51 15.38
C ILE A 211 -8.56 3.01 15.29
N LYS A 212 -7.32 3.47 15.50
CA LYS A 212 -6.99 4.90 15.41
C LYS A 212 -7.34 5.45 14.03
N SER A 213 -8.14 6.53 14.04
CA SER A 213 -8.52 7.28 12.85
C SER A 213 -7.63 8.51 12.69
N GLU A 214 -7.21 8.83 11.46
CA GLU A 214 -6.35 9.98 11.21
C GLU A 214 -6.54 10.57 9.80
N ASP A 215 -6.59 11.91 9.72
CA ASP A 215 -6.55 12.64 8.46
C ASP A 215 -5.18 12.54 7.83
N VAL A 216 -5.11 12.12 6.57
CA VAL A 216 -3.87 11.94 5.81
C VAL A 216 -3.95 12.63 4.45
N GLY A 217 -2.77 12.98 3.92
CA GLY A 217 -2.59 13.32 2.49
C GLY A 217 -1.86 12.20 1.75
N VAL A 218 -1.49 12.43 0.51
CA VAL A 218 -0.61 11.53 -0.26
C VAL A 218 0.84 11.93 -0.06
N THR A 219 1.20 13.16 -0.44
CA THR A 219 2.52 13.77 -0.18
C THR A 219 2.37 15.13 0.49
N CYS A 220 3.43 15.61 1.12
CA CYS A 220 3.43 16.94 1.74
C CYS A 220 3.18 18.03 0.72
N GLU A 221 3.71 17.88 -0.49
CA GLU A 221 3.67 18.85 -1.57
C GLU A 221 2.27 19.03 -2.18
N THR A 222 1.41 18.01 -2.07
CA THR A 222 0.02 18.03 -2.58
C THR A 222 -1.02 18.18 -1.48
N CYS A 223 -0.62 18.15 -0.20
CA CYS A 223 -1.54 18.00 0.93
C CYS A 223 -2.15 19.32 1.39
N SER A 224 -3.48 19.37 1.50
CA SER A 224 -4.25 20.52 1.97
C SER A 224 -4.29 20.70 3.50
N ILE A 225 -3.79 19.73 4.29
CA ILE A 225 -3.78 19.80 5.75
C ILE A 225 -2.81 20.91 6.21
N SER A 226 -3.30 22.04 6.72
CA SER A 226 -2.50 23.19 7.15
C SER A 226 -1.71 22.91 8.43
N ASP A 227 -2.37 22.36 9.46
CA ASP A 227 -1.80 22.11 10.80
C ASP A 227 -1.17 20.74 10.90
N CYS A 228 -0.13 20.47 10.13
CA CYS A 228 0.53 19.19 10.13
C CYS A 228 1.90 19.26 10.83
N GLU A 229 1.97 18.84 12.09
CA GLU A 229 3.20 18.83 12.89
C GLU A 229 4.31 17.94 12.31
N VAL A 230 3.92 16.91 11.54
CA VAL A 230 4.87 15.96 10.92
C VAL A 230 5.20 16.29 9.48
N ARG A 231 4.76 17.44 8.97
CA ARG A 231 5.02 17.91 7.61
C ARG A 231 6.52 18.03 7.34
N LYS A 232 6.97 17.55 6.18
CA LYS A 232 8.40 17.56 5.77
C LYS A 232 8.72 18.55 4.66
N ALA A 233 7.71 19.01 3.92
CA ALA A 233 7.87 19.96 2.84
C ALA A 233 6.63 20.86 2.71
N PRO A 234 6.76 22.09 2.18
CA PRO A 234 5.62 22.96 1.91
C PRO A 234 4.73 22.39 0.80
N PRO A 235 3.43 22.77 0.74
CA PRO A 235 2.46 22.26 -0.23
C PRO A 235 2.62 22.92 -1.62
N THR A 236 3.82 22.89 -2.17
CA THR A 236 4.21 23.62 -3.37
C THR A 236 3.41 23.27 -4.62
N ARG A 237 2.98 22.01 -4.75
CA ARG A 237 2.15 21.56 -5.88
C ARG A 237 0.72 22.08 -5.75
N LEU A 238 0.16 21.98 -4.55
CA LEU A 238 -1.16 22.50 -4.25
C LEU A 238 -1.23 24.02 -4.47
N GLU A 239 -0.24 24.77 -3.99
CA GLU A 239 -0.13 26.23 -4.20
C GLU A 239 -0.06 26.57 -5.67
N LYS A 240 0.74 25.85 -6.47
CA LYS A 240 0.83 26.03 -7.91
C LYS A 240 -0.48 25.71 -8.62
N GLU A 241 -1.20 24.68 -8.21
CA GLU A 241 -2.52 24.34 -8.76
C GLU A 241 -3.54 25.45 -8.48
N HIS A 242 -3.62 25.94 -7.25
CA HIS A 242 -4.49 27.07 -6.87
C HIS A 242 -4.14 28.35 -7.66
N PHE A 243 -2.86 28.65 -7.82
CA PHE A 243 -2.43 29.79 -8.65
C PHE A 243 -2.88 29.63 -10.09
N ASN A 244 -2.66 28.47 -10.71
CA ASN A 244 -3.08 28.20 -12.08
C ASN A 244 -4.61 28.28 -12.27
N GLU A 245 -5.38 27.78 -11.30
CA GLU A 245 -6.84 27.90 -11.33
C GLU A 245 -7.30 29.35 -11.22
N SER A 246 -6.70 30.15 -10.34
CA SER A 246 -7.01 31.57 -10.21
C SER A 246 -6.71 32.34 -11.49
N MET A 247 -5.58 32.04 -12.15
CA MET A 247 -5.22 32.60 -13.43
C MET A 247 -6.22 32.22 -14.54
N LYS A 248 -6.62 30.96 -14.61
CA LYS A 248 -7.65 30.50 -15.57
C LYS A 248 -8.98 31.24 -15.37
N LYS A 249 -9.41 31.42 -14.12
CA LYS A 249 -10.62 32.18 -13.78
C LYS A 249 -10.52 33.62 -14.20
N ALA A 250 -9.38 34.27 -13.94
CA ALA A 250 -9.13 35.66 -14.35
C ALA A 250 -9.17 35.83 -15.89
N ILE A 251 -8.50 34.92 -16.62
CA ILE A 251 -8.51 34.94 -18.10
C ILE A 251 -9.93 34.71 -18.64
N SER A 252 -10.70 33.80 -18.06
CA SER A 252 -12.07 33.54 -18.49
C SER A 252 -13.00 34.73 -18.25
N LYS A 253 -12.77 35.51 -17.18
CA LYS A 253 -13.52 36.73 -16.89
C LYS A 253 -13.21 37.82 -17.94
N ILE A 254 -11.94 38.05 -18.21
CA ILE A 254 -11.51 39.04 -19.24
C ILE A 254 -12.10 38.68 -20.60
N ARG A 255 -12.07 37.39 -21.00
CA ARG A 255 -12.67 36.97 -22.29
C ARG A 255 -14.17 37.24 -22.40
N LYS A 256 -14.92 37.13 -21.28
CA LYS A 256 -16.36 37.46 -21.26
C LYS A 256 -16.68 38.95 -21.28
N GLU A 257 -15.74 39.76 -20.84
CA GLU A 257 -15.89 41.22 -20.81
C GLU A 257 -15.45 41.90 -22.13
N VAL A 258 -14.65 41.18 -22.95
CA VAL A 258 -14.10 41.72 -24.23
C VAL A 258 -14.83 41.16 -25.45
N LEU A 259 -15.61 40.08 -25.30
CA LEU A 259 -16.51 39.53 -26.34
C LEU A 259 -17.96 39.83 -26.02
#